data_52e87eda099f9436480af77c98aa313f
#
_entry.id   52e87eda099f9436480af77c98aa313f
#
_cell.length_a   1.000
_cell.length_b   1.000
_cell.length_c   1.000
_cell.angle_alpha   90.00
_cell.angle_beta   90.00
_cell.angle_gamma   90.00
#
_symmetry.space_group_name_H-M   'P 1'
#
loop_
_entity.id
_entity.type
_entity.pdbx_description
1 polymer ?
#
loop_
_entity_poly.entity_id
_entity_poly.type
_entity_poly.pdbx_seq_one_letter_code
_entity_poly.pdbx_strand_id
1 'polypeptide(L)'
;YTCFTTDVIHAGHLNIIHEAQKYGDVVVGVMTDKALVQFDRFPTISFYERKKMVQEITGVSEVVEQDSIMYDTVIRKIKPDYVIHGDNWCKGPMKAIRENAKKAVEAYGGKIIDIPYTYDPQIKELSRKMRARLAMPEYRRKRLKQLLGIRPIVKALEVHNGITGLIAEKTVVEHEGRLDQFDAMWILLREILVLVA
;
A
#
# COMPACT_ATOMS: atom_id res chain seq x y z
N TYR A 1 -5.40 3.22 -15.91
CA TYR A 1 -5.01 2.36 -14.79
C TYR A 1 -5.06 3.12 -13.47
N THR A 2 -5.60 2.49 -12.45
CA THR A 2 -5.50 2.94 -11.04
C THR A 2 -5.19 1.75 -10.13
N CYS A 3 -4.72 1.99 -8.90
CA CYS A 3 -4.40 0.91 -7.98
C CYS A 3 -5.03 1.12 -6.60
N PHE A 4 -5.57 0.05 -6.03
CA PHE A 4 -6.18 0.03 -4.70
C PHE A 4 -5.42 -0.85 -3.72
N THR A 5 -5.23 -0.30 -2.52
CA THR A 5 -4.49 -0.93 -1.43
C THR A 5 -5.37 -1.29 -0.22
N THR A 6 -6.65 -0.95 -0.28
CA THR A 6 -7.52 -0.90 0.89
C THR A 6 -8.35 -2.16 1.08
N ASP A 7 -8.63 -2.48 2.35
CA ASP A 7 -9.65 -3.45 2.74
C ASP A 7 -11.07 -2.85 2.66
N VAL A 8 -11.20 -1.53 2.61
CA VAL A 8 -12.48 -0.83 2.63
C VAL A 8 -12.61 0.01 1.38
N ILE A 9 -13.60 -0.30 0.56
CA ILE A 9 -14.02 0.57 -0.55
C ILE A 9 -14.86 1.70 0.02
N HIS A 10 -14.55 2.92 -0.38
CA HIS A 10 -15.24 4.12 0.05
C HIS A 10 -15.42 5.10 -1.11
N ALA A 11 -16.19 6.17 -0.90
CA ALA A 11 -16.52 7.17 -1.92
C ALA A 11 -15.29 7.69 -2.69
N GLY A 12 -14.15 7.84 -2.04
CA GLY A 12 -12.91 8.27 -2.70
C GLY A 12 -12.43 7.29 -3.79
N HIS A 13 -12.57 5.97 -3.58
CA HIS A 13 -12.24 4.97 -4.60
C HIS A 13 -13.23 5.02 -5.76
N LEU A 14 -14.53 5.15 -5.45
CA LEU A 14 -15.56 5.25 -6.48
C LEU A 14 -15.39 6.52 -7.32
N ASN A 15 -15.00 7.63 -6.69
CA ASN A 15 -14.70 8.87 -7.40
C ASN A 15 -13.53 8.71 -8.37
N ILE A 16 -12.46 8.03 -7.97
CA ILE A 16 -11.33 7.74 -8.86
C ILE A 16 -11.78 6.91 -10.06
N ILE A 17 -12.61 5.87 -9.86
CA ILE A 17 -13.15 5.05 -10.96
C ILE A 17 -14.01 5.91 -11.88
N HIS A 18 -14.92 6.71 -11.33
CA HIS A 18 -15.79 7.60 -12.09
C HIS A 18 -15.00 8.61 -12.94
N GLU A 19 -13.97 9.22 -12.36
CA GLU A 19 -13.09 10.11 -13.12
C GLU A 19 -12.29 9.37 -14.19
N ALA A 20 -11.82 8.15 -13.88
CA ALA A 20 -11.06 7.33 -14.82
C ALA A 20 -11.89 6.93 -16.05
N GLN A 21 -13.19 6.66 -15.88
CA GLN A 21 -14.12 6.33 -16.98
C GLN A 21 -14.20 7.42 -18.06
N LYS A 22 -13.88 8.66 -17.72
CA LYS A 22 -13.84 9.78 -18.71
C LYS A 22 -12.71 9.62 -19.74
N TYR A 23 -11.74 8.77 -19.46
CA TYR A 23 -10.56 8.55 -20.28
C TYR A 23 -10.57 7.20 -21.02
N GLY A 24 -11.49 6.32 -20.71
CA GLY A 24 -11.64 5.02 -21.35
C GLY A 24 -11.93 3.87 -20.39
N ASP A 25 -11.57 2.67 -20.78
CA ASP A 25 -11.73 1.45 -19.99
C ASP A 25 -10.86 1.50 -18.73
N VAL A 26 -11.47 1.18 -17.58
CA VAL A 26 -10.80 1.28 -16.29
C VAL A 26 -10.24 -0.07 -15.86
N VAL A 27 -8.91 -0.17 -15.85
CA VAL A 27 -8.19 -1.31 -15.28
C VAL A 27 -7.75 -0.95 -13.87
N VAL A 28 -8.16 -1.78 -12.90
CA VAL A 28 -7.81 -1.57 -11.48
C VAL A 28 -6.79 -2.60 -11.02
N GLY A 29 -5.63 -2.12 -10.57
CA GLY A 29 -4.66 -2.93 -9.85
C GLY A 29 -5.12 -3.13 -8.39
N VAL A 30 -5.10 -4.37 -7.91
CA VAL A 30 -5.26 -4.67 -6.49
C VAL A 30 -3.93 -5.17 -5.96
N MET A 31 -3.39 -4.47 -4.96
CA MET A 31 -2.13 -4.87 -4.35
C MET A 31 -2.27 -6.21 -3.63
N THR A 32 -1.34 -7.13 -3.89
CA THR A 32 -1.25 -8.40 -3.17
C THR A 32 -0.90 -8.17 -1.70
N ASP A 33 -1.14 -9.16 -0.84
CA ASP A 33 -0.75 -9.10 0.57
C ASP A 33 0.77 -8.91 0.70
N LYS A 34 1.55 -9.53 -0.20
CA LYS A 34 3.00 -9.35 -0.29
C LYS A 34 3.40 -7.90 -0.61
N ALA A 35 2.71 -7.26 -1.54
CA ALA A 35 2.96 -5.85 -1.89
C ALA A 35 2.60 -4.90 -0.74
N LEU A 36 1.48 -5.16 -0.05
CA LEU A 36 1.04 -4.35 1.09
C LEU A 36 2.01 -4.42 2.28
N VAL A 37 2.55 -5.60 2.56
CA VAL A 37 3.53 -5.78 3.64
C VAL A 37 4.84 -5.02 3.36
N GLN A 38 5.18 -4.75 2.11
CA GLN A 38 6.33 -3.88 1.77
C GLN A 38 6.16 -2.45 2.30
N PHE A 39 4.93 -2.04 2.58
CA PHE A 39 4.58 -0.72 3.09
C PHE A 39 3.99 -0.75 4.51
N ASP A 40 4.35 -1.77 5.29
CA ASP A 40 3.84 -2.01 6.66
C ASP A 40 2.29 -1.97 6.76
N ARG A 41 1.63 -2.38 5.69
CA ARG A 41 0.17 -2.52 5.64
C ARG A 41 -0.19 -3.99 5.69
N PHE A 42 -0.95 -4.37 6.72
CA PHE A 42 -1.46 -5.72 6.86
C PHE A 42 -2.95 -5.71 6.55
N PRO A 43 -3.36 -6.34 5.46
CA PRO A 43 -4.77 -6.39 5.10
C PRO A 43 -5.55 -7.23 6.12
N THR A 44 -6.76 -6.80 6.43
CA THR A 44 -7.72 -7.54 7.26
C THR A 44 -8.47 -8.57 6.41
N ILE A 45 -8.70 -8.21 5.15
CA ILE A 45 -9.39 -9.02 4.14
C ILE A 45 -8.34 -9.58 3.18
N SER A 46 -8.45 -10.87 2.83
CA SER A 46 -7.51 -11.54 1.93
C SER A 46 -7.45 -10.88 0.56
N PHE A 47 -6.30 -11.02 -0.12
CA PHE A 47 -6.14 -10.52 -1.49
C PHE A 47 -7.27 -10.99 -2.42
N TYR A 48 -7.64 -12.27 -2.32
CA TYR A 48 -8.70 -12.83 -3.17
C TYR A 48 -10.05 -12.14 -2.98
N GLU A 49 -10.46 -11.88 -1.74
CA GLU A 49 -11.71 -11.18 -1.43
C GLU A 49 -11.65 -9.72 -1.86
N ARG A 50 -10.53 -9.03 -1.63
CA ARG A 50 -10.33 -7.65 -2.09
C ARG A 50 -10.42 -7.55 -3.62
N LYS A 51 -9.79 -8.48 -4.33
CA LYS A 51 -9.87 -8.58 -5.80
C LYS A 51 -11.31 -8.77 -6.26
N LYS A 52 -12.02 -9.71 -5.64
CA LYS A 52 -13.43 -10.00 -5.96
C LYS A 52 -14.33 -8.79 -5.74
N MET A 53 -14.18 -8.10 -4.61
CA MET A 53 -14.96 -6.87 -4.35
C MET A 53 -14.73 -5.81 -5.42
N VAL A 54 -13.49 -5.60 -5.84
CA VAL A 54 -13.17 -4.59 -6.87
C VAL A 54 -13.72 -4.97 -8.23
N GLN A 55 -13.75 -6.27 -8.57
CA GLN A 55 -14.34 -6.77 -9.82
C GLN A 55 -15.83 -6.47 -9.97
N GLU A 56 -16.53 -6.39 -8.84
CA GLU A 56 -17.99 -6.12 -8.83
C GLU A 56 -18.33 -4.62 -8.83
N ILE A 57 -17.34 -3.73 -8.85
CA ILE A 57 -17.58 -2.29 -8.90
C ILE A 57 -17.97 -1.88 -10.33
N THR A 58 -19.12 -1.26 -10.45
CA THR A 58 -19.58 -0.69 -11.73
C THR A 58 -18.54 0.28 -12.29
N GLY A 59 -18.18 0.08 -13.56
CA GLY A 59 -17.20 0.93 -14.25
C GLY A 59 -15.76 0.39 -14.21
N VAL A 60 -15.52 -0.74 -13.55
CA VAL A 60 -14.26 -1.48 -13.64
C VAL A 60 -14.36 -2.46 -14.80
N SER A 61 -13.46 -2.33 -15.77
CA SER A 61 -13.41 -3.20 -16.96
C SER A 61 -12.55 -4.44 -16.71
N GLU A 62 -11.46 -4.30 -15.96
CA GLU A 62 -10.54 -5.38 -15.64
C GLU A 62 -9.89 -5.17 -14.27
N VAL A 63 -9.60 -6.27 -13.56
CA VAL A 63 -8.82 -6.24 -12.31
C VAL A 63 -7.56 -7.08 -12.44
N VAL A 64 -6.42 -6.44 -12.19
CA VAL A 64 -5.10 -7.06 -12.27
C VAL A 64 -4.40 -7.10 -10.91
N GLU A 65 -3.47 -8.02 -10.76
CA GLU A 65 -2.66 -8.15 -9.55
C GLU A 65 -1.47 -7.19 -9.61
N GLN A 66 -1.21 -6.49 -8.51
CA GLN A 66 -0.02 -5.67 -8.33
C GLN A 66 0.83 -6.21 -7.19
N ASP A 67 1.95 -6.85 -7.52
CA ASP A 67 2.83 -7.53 -6.56
C ASP A 67 3.87 -6.61 -5.89
N SER A 68 3.87 -5.35 -6.26
CA SER A 68 4.79 -4.34 -5.74
C SER A 68 4.07 -3.04 -5.47
N ILE A 69 4.55 -2.28 -4.49
CA ILE A 69 4.13 -0.90 -4.28
C ILE A 69 4.58 0.02 -5.43
N MET A 70 5.63 -0.38 -6.17
CA MET A 70 6.08 0.32 -7.37
C MET A 70 5.24 -0.09 -8.57
N TYR A 71 4.99 0.85 -9.43
CA TYR A 71 4.06 0.69 -10.56
C TYR A 71 4.73 0.23 -11.85
N ASP A 72 6.05 0.34 -11.95
CA ASP A 72 6.78 0.11 -13.20
C ASP A 72 6.53 -1.27 -13.81
N THR A 73 6.49 -2.32 -13.01
CA THR A 73 6.27 -3.69 -13.49
C THR A 73 4.87 -3.86 -14.10
N VAL A 74 3.83 -3.41 -13.39
CA VAL A 74 2.45 -3.52 -13.85
C VAL A 74 2.18 -2.61 -15.05
N ILE A 75 2.70 -1.38 -15.02
CA ILE A 75 2.57 -0.42 -16.12
C ILE A 75 3.23 -0.95 -17.39
N ARG A 76 4.43 -1.51 -17.32
CA ARG A 76 5.09 -2.13 -18.51
C ARG A 76 4.32 -3.29 -19.09
N LYS A 77 3.62 -4.05 -18.24
CA LYS A 77 2.80 -5.21 -18.67
C LYS A 77 1.52 -4.77 -19.35
N ILE A 78 0.79 -3.80 -18.77
CA ILE A 78 -0.54 -3.38 -19.22
C ILE A 78 -0.44 -2.29 -20.27
N LYS A 79 0.58 -1.42 -20.18
CA LYS A 79 0.78 -0.22 -21.02
C LYS A 79 -0.46 0.66 -21.10
N PRO A 80 -1.00 1.13 -19.96
CA PRO A 80 -2.17 1.98 -19.96
C PRO A 80 -1.85 3.37 -20.53
N ASP A 81 -2.79 3.97 -21.28
CA ASP A 81 -2.63 5.34 -21.78
C ASP A 81 -2.55 6.37 -20.65
N TYR A 82 -3.29 6.09 -19.55
CA TYR A 82 -3.34 6.95 -18.37
C TYR A 82 -3.16 6.16 -17.09
N VAL A 83 -2.36 6.71 -16.18
CA VAL A 83 -2.31 6.27 -14.78
C VAL A 83 -2.99 7.34 -13.93
N ILE A 84 -4.08 6.98 -13.26
CA ILE A 84 -4.94 7.90 -12.51
C ILE A 84 -4.84 7.59 -11.03
N HIS A 85 -4.61 8.63 -10.22
CA HIS A 85 -4.49 8.48 -8.78
C HIS A 85 -4.91 9.78 -8.05
N GLY A 86 -5.26 9.67 -6.78
CA GLY A 86 -5.47 10.86 -5.95
C GLY A 86 -4.17 11.64 -5.74
N ASP A 87 -4.23 12.97 -5.68
CA ASP A 87 -3.08 13.87 -5.54
C ASP A 87 -2.30 13.73 -4.21
N ASN A 88 -2.81 12.90 -3.29
CA ASN A 88 -2.16 12.62 -2.00
C ASN A 88 -0.78 11.95 -2.14
N TRP A 89 -0.44 11.38 -3.28
CA TRP A 89 0.88 10.82 -3.55
C TRP A 89 1.90 11.83 -4.11
N CYS A 90 1.47 13.07 -4.36
CA CYS A 90 2.37 14.14 -4.81
C CYS A 90 3.34 14.62 -3.72
N LYS A 91 3.11 14.23 -2.46
CA LYS A 91 3.88 14.69 -1.30
C LYS A 91 4.30 13.52 -0.40
N GLY A 92 5.35 13.77 0.40
CA GLY A 92 5.85 12.81 1.39
C GLY A 92 6.42 11.53 0.76
N PRO A 93 6.43 10.41 1.50
CA PRO A 93 7.05 9.15 1.05
C PRO A 93 6.44 8.57 -0.24
N MET A 94 5.18 8.90 -0.52
CA MET A 94 4.49 8.43 -1.73
C MET A 94 5.03 9.07 -3.02
N LYS A 95 5.78 10.17 -2.92
CA LYS A 95 6.36 10.87 -4.08
C LYS A 95 7.26 9.95 -4.91
N ALA A 96 8.07 9.10 -4.27
CA ALA A 96 8.93 8.15 -4.97
C ALA A 96 8.12 7.15 -5.81
N ILE A 97 6.97 6.70 -5.29
CA ILE A 97 6.06 5.80 -6.02
C ILE A 97 5.47 6.51 -7.24
N ARG A 98 5.05 7.77 -7.07
CA ARG A 98 4.54 8.58 -8.18
C ARG A 98 5.60 8.79 -9.27
N GLU A 99 6.83 9.11 -8.91
CA GLU A 99 7.92 9.28 -9.87
C GLU A 99 8.26 7.98 -10.61
N ASN A 100 8.20 6.83 -9.92
CA ASN A 100 8.34 5.51 -10.53
C ASN A 100 7.22 5.27 -11.57
N ALA A 101 5.97 5.52 -11.21
CA ALA A 101 4.83 5.38 -12.12
C ALA A 101 4.95 6.32 -13.33
N LYS A 102 5.36 7.58 -13.08
CA LYS A 102 5.55 8.60 -14.12
C LYS A 102 6.59 8.18 -15.14
N LYS A 103 7.78 7.80 -14.69
CA LYS A 103 8.85 7.31 -15.58
C LYS A 103 8.38 6.11 -16.42
N ALA A 104 7.65 5.18 -15.80
CA ALA A 104 7.20 3.98 -16.46
C ALA A 104 6.15 4.27 -17.55
N VAL A 105 5.16 5.13 -17.28
CA VAL A 105 4.08 5.45 -18.20
C VAL A 105 4.54 6.38 -19.33
N GLU A 106 5.38 7.37 -19.03
CA GLU A 106 5.91 8.30 -20.03
C GLU A 106 6.88 7.64 -21.01
N ALA A 107 7.52 6.51 -20.64
CA ALA A 107 8.43 5.77 -21.51
C ALA A 107 7.81 5.29 -22.84
N TYR A 108 6.49 5.22 -22.93
CA TYR A 108 5.77 4.86 -24.17
C TYR A 108 4.68 5.88 -24.55
N GLY A 109 4.72 7.10 -24.00
CA GLY A 109 3.81 8.20 -24.35
C GLY A 109 2.54 8.30 -23.53
N GLY A 110 2.33 7.44 -22.54
CA GLY A 110 1.22 7.55 -21.59
C GLY A 110 1.41 8.72 -20.60
N LYS A 111 0.40 8.99 -19.78
CA LYS A 111 0.37 10.16 -18.87
C LYS A 111 -0.12 9.81 -17.48
N ILE A 112 0.32 10.59 -16.49
CA ILE A 112 -0.29 10.59 -15.14
C ILE A 112 -1.36 11.66 -15.06
N ILE A 113 -2.46 11.32 -14.40
CA ILE A 113 -3.54 12.23 -14.03
C ILE A 113 -3.74 12.18 -12.53
N ASP A 114 -3.45 13.30 -11.87
CA ASP A 114 -3.68 13.47 -10.45
C ASP A 114 -5.09 14.05 -10.23
N ILE A 115 -5.93 13.33 -9.48
CA ILE A 115 -7.29 13.76 -9.14
C ILE A 115 -7.28 14.33 -7.71
N PRO A 116 -8.01 15.44 -7.45
CA PRO A 116 -8.13 15.96 -6.09
C PRO A 116 -8.57 14.88 -5.10
N TYR A 117 -7.82 14.75 -4.01
CA TYR A 117 -8.11 13.74 -2.99
C TYR A 117 -9.45 14.01 -2.30
N THR A 118 -10.33 13.02 -2.32
CA THR A 118 -11.61 13.08 -1.62
C THR A 118 -11.37 12.90 -0.12
N TYR A 119 -11.41 13.99 0.64
CA TYR A 119 -11.27 13.95 2.09
C TYR A 119 -12.59 13.55 2.76
N ASP A 120 -12.57 12.47 3.51
CA ASP A 120 -13.69 12.02 4.33
C ASP A 120 -13.23 11.80 5.78
N PRO A 121 -13.69 12.63 6.75
CA PRO A 121 -13.33 12.49 8.16
C PRO A 121 -13.74 11.14 8.76
N GLN A 122 -14.84 10.55 8.33
CA GLN A 122 -15.33 9.27 8.83
C GLN A 122 -14.39 8.12 8.40
N ILE A 123 -13.91 8.16 7.16
CA ILE A 123 -12.94 7.19 6.66
C ILE A 123 -11.60 7.32 7.39
N LYS A 124 -11.17 8.54 7.69
CA LYS A 124 -9.96 8.77 8.48
C LYS A 124 -10.10 8.18 9.89
N GLU A 125 -11.23 8.39 10.54
CA GLU A 125 -11.50 7.84 11.86
C GLU A 125 -11.62 6.32 11.84
N LEU A 126 -12.28 5.74 10.83
CA LEU A 126 -12.34 4.29 10.63
C LEU A 126 -10.93 3.70 10.48
N SER A 127 -10.10 4.30 9.63
CA SER A 127 -8.72 3.88 9.43
C SER A 127 -7.90 3.95 10.74
N ARG A 128 -8.12 4.99 11.56
CA ARG A 128 -7.50 5.12 12.88
C ARG A 128 -7.92 4.00 13.82
N LYS A 129 -9.22 3.68 13.88
CA LYS A 129 -9.77 2.58 14.70
C LYS A 129 -9.24 1.23 14.24
N MET A 130 -9.15 0.98 12.95
CA MET A 130 -8.57 -0.25 12.41
C MET A 130 -7.09 -0.41 12.82
N ARG A 131 -6.28 0.65 12.69
CA ARG A 131 -4.88 0.63 13.14
C ARG A 131 -4.74 0.39 14.63
N ALA A 132 -5.57 1.03 15.46
CA ALA A 132 -5.57 0.81 16.91
C ALA A 132 -5.89 -0.67 17.24
N ARG A 133 -6.79 -1.28 16.49
CA ARG A 133 -7.14 -2.70 16.63
C ARG A 133 -5.97 -3.62 16.27
N LEU A 134 -5.20 -3.29 15.25
CA LEU A 134 -4.00 -4.03 14.85
C LEU A 134 -2.87 -3.95 15.91
N ALA A 135 -2.91 -2.95 16.81
CA ALA A 135 -1.97 -2.83 17.92
C ALA A 135 -2.27 -3.77 19.10
N MET A 136 -3.39 -4.49 19.10
CA MET A 136 -3.75 -5.45 20.16
C MET A 136 -2.84 -6.68 20.14
N PRO A 137 -2.51 -7.28 21.31
CA PRO A 137 -1.59 -8.43 21.41
C PRO A 137 -1.96 -9.62 20.54
N GLU A 138 -3.26 -9.91 20.39
CA GLU A 138 -3.78 -11.01 19.59
C GLU A 138 -3.45 -10.84 18.10
N TYR A 139 -3.58 -9.61 17.60
CA TYR A 139 -3.26 -9.29 16.21
C TYR A 139 -1.74 -9.28 15.99
N ARG A 140 -0.97 -8.72 16.92
CA ARG A 140 0.51 -8.70 16.83
C ARG A 140 1.12 -10.10 16.75
N ARG A 141 0.62 -11.05 17.55
CA ARG A 141 1.08 -12.46 17.50
C ARG A 141 0.79 -13.14 16.17
N LYS A 142 -0.36 -12.83 15.54
CA LYS A 142 -0.71 -13.34 14.21
C LYS A 142 0.14 -12.68 13.12
N ARG A 143 0.51 -11.41 13.30
CA ARG A 143 1.27 -10.61 12.35
C ARG A 143 2.66 -11.19 12.07
N LEU A 144 3.41 -11.57 13.09
CA LEU A 144 4.71 -12.22 12.89
C LEU A 144 4.57 -13.51 12.06
N LYS A 145 3.56 -14.32 12.35
CA LYS A 145 3.29 -15.54 11.56
C LYS A 145 2.95 -15.23 10.10
N GLN A 146 2.20 -14.17 9.85
CA GLN A 146 1.89 -13.70 8.49
C GLN A 146 3.15 -13.20 7.79
N LEU A 147 3.98 -12.40 8.46
CA LEU A 147 5.26 -11.93 7.92
C LEU A 147 6.17 -13.07 7.50
N LEU A 148 6.35 -14.06 8.37
CA LEU A 148 7.17 -15.25 8.10
C LEU A 148 6.62 -16.10 6.95
N GLY A 149 5.31 -16.06 6.68
CA GLY A 149 4.69 -16.71 5.53
C GLY A 149 4.84 -15.95 4.20
N ILE A 150 5.11 -14.64 4.26
CA ILE A 150 5.15 -13.75 3.08
C ILE A 150 6.59 -13.37 2.72
N ARG A 151 7.42 -13.14 3.73
CA ARG A 151 8.81 -12.69 3.57
C ARG A 151 9.78 -13.86 3.71
N PRO A 152 10.75 -14.01 2.80
CA PRO A 152 11.81 -15.00 2.96
C PRO A 152 12.73 -14.68 4.15
N ILE A 153 12.88 -13.39 4.47
CA ILE A 153 13.64 -12.88 5.61
C ILE A 153 12.85 -11.73 6.24
N VAL A 154 12.68 -11.79 7.55
CA VAL A 154 12.10 -10.68 8.34
C VAL A 154 13.25 -9.85 8.90
N LYS A 155 13.26 -8.56 8.59
CA LYS A 155 14.26 -7.59 9.06
C LYS A 155 13.77 -6.94 10.35
N ALA A 156 14.40 -7.24 11.45
CA ALA A 156 14.11 -6.65 12.75
C ALA A 156 15.25 -5.73 13.21
N LEU A 157 14.94 -4.53 13.66
CA LEU A 157 15.89 -3.63 14.28
C LEU A 157 15.74 -3.69 15.80
N GLU A 158 16.85 -3.83 16.50
CA GLU A 158 16.89 -3.72 17.96
C GLU A 158 16.64 -2.27 18.39
N VAL A 159 15.73 -2.08 19.32
CA VAL A 159 15.37 -0.76 19.88
C VAL A 159 15.39 -0.80 21.40
N HIS A 160 15.88 0.27 22.01
CA HIS A 160 16.11 0.33 23.47
C HIS A 160 15.18 1.32 24.18
N ASN A 161 14.53 2.21 23.45
CA ASN A 161 13.62 3.23 23.97
C ASN A 161 12.65 3.73 22.89
N GLY A 162 11.73 4.60 23.27
CA GLY A 162 10.72 5.14 22.36
C GLY A 162 11.29 5.94 21.19
N ILE A 163 12.44 6.59 21.35
CA ILE A 163 13.08 7.37 20.27
C ILE A 163 13.66 6.42 19.22
N THR A 164 14.40 5.40 19.65
CA THR A 164 14.96 4.39 18.72
C THR A 164 13.85 3.60 18.04
N GLY A 165 12.74 3.34 18.73
CA GLY A 165 11.53 2.74 18.13
C GLY A 165 10.90 3.63 17.06
N LEU A 166 10.80 4.94 17.32
CA LEU A 166 10.29 5.88 16.34
C LEU A 166 11.20 6.01 15.11
N ILE A 167 12.52 6.00 15.31
CA ILE A 167 13.50 5.99 14.22
C ILE A 167 13.30 4.72 13.37
N ALA A 168 13.22 3.55 13.99
CA ALA A 168 13.01 2.29 13.27
C ALA A 168 11.72 2.30 12.45
N GLU A 169 10.62 2.82 13.04
CA GLU A 169 9.31 2.93 12.37
C GLU A 169 9.33 3.89 11.17
N LYS A 170 10.07 4.98 11.27
CA LYS A 170 10.08 6.04 10.24
C LYS A 170 11.18 5.89 9.20
N THR A 171 12.13 4.99 9.42
CA THR A 171 13.23 4.78 8.47
C THR A 171 12.72 4.05 7.25
N VAL A 172 12.76 4.74 6.13
CA VAL A 172 12.50 4.20 4.79
C VAL A 172 13.69 4.54 3.92
N VAL A 173 14.26 3.54 3.26
CA VAL A 173 15.39 3.68 2.36
C VAL A 173 14.96 3.34 0.94
N GLU A 174 15.35 4.16 -0.01
CA GLU A 174 15.20 3.86 -1.43
C GLU A 174 16.49 3.23 -1.95
N HIS A 175 16.40 2.02 -2.46
CA HIS A 175 17.51 1.30 -3.06
C HIS A 175 17.03 0.66 -4.37
N GLU A 176 17.74 0.96 -5.49
CA GLU A 176 17.40 0.44 -6.82
C GLU A 176 15.93 0.67 -7.23
N GLY A 177 15.35 1.83 -6.89
CA GLY A 177 13.97 2.17 -7.17
C GLY A 177 12.94 1.40 -6.32
N ARG A 178 13.38 0.76 -5.25
CA ARG A 178 12.52 0.08 -4.26
C ARG A 178 12.59 0.80 -2.93
N LEU A 179 11.45 0.94 -2.29
CA LEU A 179 11.40 1.39 -0.90
C LEU A 179 11.59 0.19 0.02
N ASP A 180 12.50 0.34 0.98
CA ASP A 180 12.80 -0.67 1.96
C ASP A 180 12.72 -0.12 3.37
N GLN A 181 12.22 -0.93 4.31
CA GLN A 181 12.04 -0.59 5.72
C GLN A 181 12.20 -1.82 6.60
N PHE A 182 12.27 -1.62 7.91
CA PHE A 182 12.27 -2.73 8.85
C PHE A 182 10.86 -3.33 8.97
N ASP A 183 10.79 -4.66 9.04
CA ASP A 183 9.54 -5.41 9.14
C ASP A 183 9.06 -5.51 10.59
N ALA A 184 10.00 -5.42 11.56
CA ALA A 184 9.75 -5.58 12.98
C ALA A 184 10.76 -4.81 13.82
N MET A 185 10.42 -4.61 15.10
CA MET A 185 11.31 -4.08 16.11
C MET A 185 11.54 -5.15 17.20
N TRP A 186 12.78 -5.28 17.60
CA TRP A 186 13.18 -6.12 18.72
C TRP A 186 13.43 -5.24 19.93
N ILE A 187 12.62 -5.35 20.96
CA ILE A 187 12.74 -4.54 22.16
C ILE A 187 13.49 -5.33 23.24
N LEU A 188 14.69 -4.90 23.58
CA LEU A 188 15.44 -5.43 24.72
C LEU A 188 15.10 -4.59 25.96
N LEU A 189 14.19 -5.07 26.77
CA LEU A 189 14.05 -4.62 28.15
C LEU A 189 14.96 -5.53 28.99
N ARG A 190 15.65 -4.97 29.99
CA ARG A 190 16.69 -5.68 30.79
C ARG A 190 16.25 -7.05 31.36
N GLU A 191 14.97 -7.37 31.31
CA GLU A 191 14.41 -8.64 31.82
C GLU A 191 13.30 -9.26 30.94
N ILE A 192 12.85 -8.64 29.87
CA ILE A 192 11.76 -9.16 29.03
C ILE A 192 12.05 -8.92 27.54
N LEU A 193 12.13 -10.01 26.81
CA LEU A 193 12.23 -9.99 25.36
C LEU A 193 10.83 -9.84 24.75
N VAL A 194 10.56 -8.73 24.07
CA VAL A 194 9.30 -8.51 23.33
C VAL A 194 9.60 -8.24 21.86
N LEU A 195 9.22 -9.13 20.99
CA LEU A 195 9.20 -8.88 19.55
C LEU A 195 7.90 -8.15 19.20
N VAL A 196 8.02 -6.96 18.62
CA VAL A 196 6.89 -6.17 18.10
C VAL A 196 7.01 -6.13 16.59
N ALA A 197 6.09 -6.80 15.91
CA ALA A 197 5.98 -6.86 14.46
C ALA A 197 4.74 -6.10 13.98
#